data_4c1123f769c877897bdd454a3444a05e
#
_entry.id   4c1123f769c877897bdd454a3444a05e
#
_cell.length_a   1.000
_cell.length_b   1.000
_cell.length_c   1.000
_cell.angle_alpha   90.00
_cell.angle_beta   90.00
_cell.angle_gamma   90.00
#
_symmetry.space_group_name_H-M   'P 1'
#
loop_
_entity.id
_entity.type
_entity.pdbx_description
1 polymer ?
#
loop_
_entity_poly.entity_id
_entity_poly.type
_entity_poly.pdbx_seq_one_letter_code
_entity_poly.pdbx_strand_id
1 'polypeptide(L)'
;MTTDGAGSTPQAEFDVVVVGSGAAGMTAALTAAHHGLRVVVIEKTGRFGGSTARSGGGLWLPGNEVLRRAGVRDTPEQARAYLAFVAGSEVTVERQRALLEHGPAMLAFVRASTPVDFAWVPGYADYYPEAPGGLA
;
A
#
# COMPACT_ATOMS: atom_id res chain seq x y z
N MET A 1 16.33 -0.28 57.19
CA MET A 1 16.04 0.75 56.18
C MET A 1 16.34 0.11 54.84
N THR A 2 15.37 -0.52 54.28
CA THR A 2 15.47 -1.31 53.03
C THR A 2 14.85 -0.48 51.93
N THR A 3 15.70 0.00 51.06
CA THR A 3 15.33 0.61 49.79
C THR A 3 15.25 -0.51 48.75
N ASP A 4 14.08 -0.95 48.37
CA ASP A 4 13.93 -1.72 47.14
C ASP A 4 12.54 -1.54 46.59
N GLY A 5 12.50 -0.90 45.51
CA GLY A 5 11.34 -0.72 44.68
C GLY A 5 11.72 -0.14 43.34
N ALA A 6 12.76 -0.70 42.69
CA ALA A 6 12.95 -0.48 41.28
C ALA A 6 11.82 -1.25 40.55
N GLY A 7 10.67 -0.60 40.45
CA GLY A 7 9.58 -1.09 39.58
C GLY A 7 10.12 -1.28 38.17
N SER A 8 10.26 -2.53 37.76
CA SER A 8 10.58 -2.87 36.38
C SER A 8 9.48 -2.26 35.49
N THR A 9 9.86 -1.30 34.66
CA THR A 9 8.97 -0.79 33.63
C THR A 9 8.50 -2.00 32.82
N PRO A 10 7.20 -2.22 32.64
CA PRO A 10 6.73 -3.35 31.85
C PRO A 10 7.38 -3.30 30.47
N GLN A 11 8.17 -4.30 30.15
CA GLN A 11 8.80 -4.41 28.83
C GLN A 11 7.70 -4.82 27.85
N ALA A 12 7.33 -3.92 26.94
CA ALA A 12 6.37 -4.26 25.90
C ALA A 12 7.01 -5.27 24.95
N GLU A 13 6.36 -6.39 24.77
CA GLU A 13 6.80 -7.43 23.83
C GLU A 13 6.00 -7.31 22.54
N PHE A 14 6.67 -7.44 21.41
CA PHE A 14 6.08 -7.40 20.07
C PHE A 14 6.51 -8.64 19.28
N ASP A 15 5.60 -9.14 18.45
CA ASP A 15 5.86 -10.26 17.56
C ASP A 15 6.46 -9.78 16.23
N VAL A 16 6.14 -8.53 15.84
CA VAL A 16 6.60 -7.92 14.60
C VAL A 16 7.03 -6.46 14.84
N VAL A 17 8.19 -6.10 14.30
CA VAL A 17 8.67 -4.72 14.24
C VAL A 17 8.66 -4.27 12.78
N VAL A 18 7.91 -3.23 12.48
CA VAL A 18 7.86 -2.61 11.15
C VAL A 18 8.68 -1.33 11.17
N VAL A 19 9.64 -1.21 10.27
CA VAL A 19 10.51 -0.04 10.16
C VAL A 19 9.99 0.88 9.06
N GLY A 20 9.53 2.06 9.45
CA GLY A 20 8.96 3.08 8.57
C GLY A 20 7.44 3.04 8.49
N SER A 21 6.83 4.21 8.50
CA SER A 21 5.38 4.41 8.56
C SER A 21 4.76 4.88 7.23
N GLY A 22 5.46 4.70 6.12
CA GLY A 22 4.87 4.90 4.78
C GLY A 22 3.82 3.84 4.43
N ALA A 23 3.20 3.92 3.25
CA ALA A 23 2.14 3.00 2.84
C ALA A 23 2.53 1.52 2.97
N ALA A 24 3.74 1.15 2.54
CA ALA A 24 4.21 -0.24 2.63
C ALA A 24 4.31 -0.71 4.10
N GLY A 25 4.91 0.11 4.97
CA GLY A 25 5.06 -0.22 6.39
C GLY A 25 3.70 -0.31 7.10
N MET A 26 2.82 0.65 6.86
CA MET A 26 1.47 0.64 7.46
C MET A 26 0.63 -0.53 6.96
N THR A 27 0.72 -0.90 5.68
CA THR A 27 0.04 -2.09 5.15
C THR A 27 0.59 -3.38 5.76
N ALA A 28 1.92 -3.48 5.91
CA ALA A 28 2.54 -4.63 6.58
C ALA A 28 2.09 -4.74 8.04
N ALA A 29 2.09 -3.62 8.78
CA ALA A 29 1.63 -3.59 10.16
C ALA A 29 0.15 -3.97 10.29
N LEU A 30 -0.71 -3.44 9.41
CA LEU A 30 -2.13 -3.78 9.36
C LEU A 30 -2.32 -5.29 9.10
N THR A 31 -1.58 -5.84 8.15
CA THR A 31 -1.66 -7.27 7.82
C THR A 31 -1.23 -8.13 8.99
N ALA A 32 -0.12 -7.81 9.63
CA ALA A 32 0.36 -8.56 10.80
C ALA A 32 -0.66 -8.48 11.96
N ALA A 33 -1.18 -7.30 12.25
CA ALA A 33 -2.21 -7.10 13.28
C ALA A 33 -3.51 -7.85 12.95
N HIS A 34 -3.91 -7.90 11.67
CA HIS A 34 -5.07 -8.68 11.22
C HIS A 34 -4.90 -10.18 11.49
N HIS A 35 -3.67 -10.68 11.47
CA HIS A 35 -3.34 -12.05 11.87
C HIS A 35 -3.16 -12.24 13.39
N GLY A 36 -3.53 -11.25 14.20
CA GLY A 36 -3.49 -11.34 15.66
C GLY A 36 -2.11 -11.13 16.28
N LEU A 37 -1.14 -10.67 15.51
CA LEU A 37 0.22 -10.41 16.00
C LEU A 37 0.30 -9.03 16.67
N ARG A 38 1.11 -8.94 17.71
CA ARG A 38 1.44 -7.66 18.38
C ARG A 38 2.49 -6.93 17.53
N VAL A 39 2.12 -5.78 17.00
CA VAL A 39 2.96 -5.05 16.05
C VAL A 39 3.39 -3.71 16.63
N VAL A 40 4.64 -3.35 16.44
CA VAL A 40 5.14 -1.99 16.63
C VAL A 40 5.66 -1.43 15.31
N VAL A 41 5.31 -0.17 15.04
CA VAL A 41 5.87 0.58 13.91
C VAL A 41 6.84 1.59 14.47
N ILE A 42 8.08 1.56 14.00
CA ILE A 42 9.09 2.55 14.34
C ILE A 42 9.32 3.50 13.16
N GLU A 43 9.37 4.79 13.47
CA GLU A 43 9.54 5.86 12.47
C GLU A 43 10.72 6.74 12.87
N LYS A 44 11.59 7.05 11.91
CA LYS A 44 12.80 7.85 12.16
C LYS A 44 12.53 9.33 12.40
N THR A 45 11.39 9.83 11.93
CA THR A 45 11.02 11.25 12.01
C THR A 45 9.96 11.48 13.08
N GLY A 46 9.78 12.72 13.49
CA GLY A 46 8.71 13.10 14.43
C GLY A 46 7.30 13.06 13.83
N ARG A 47 7.15 12.63 12.58
CA ARG A 47 5.86 12.53 11.88
C ARG A 47 5.78 11.19 11.16
N PHE A 48 4.64 10.53 11.27
CA PHE A 48 4.36 9.30 10.53
C PHE A 48 3.84 9.58 9.10
N GLY A 49 3.88 8.57 8.24
CA GLY A 49 3.29 8.57 6.90
C GLY A 49 4.29 8.61 5.74
N GLY A 50 5.54 8.96 6.00
CA GLY A 50 6.61 8.98 4.99
C GLY A 50 6.28 9.84 3.77
N SER A 51 6.75 9.45 2.60
CA SER A 51 6.44 10.11 1.33
C SER A 51 4.97 9.98 0.93
N THR A 52 4.30 8.92 1.36
CA THR A 52 2.89 8.68 1.08
C THR A 52 2.00 9.80 1.63
N ALA A 53 2.21 10.22 2.88
CA ALA A 53 1.43 11.31 3.48
C ALA A 53 1.73 12.69 2.86
N ARG A 54 2.77 12.81 2.05
CA ARG A 54 3.15 14.04 1.34
C ARG A 54 2.74 14.01 -0.13
N SER A 55 2.25 12.89 -0.61
CA SER A 55 1.76 12.73 -1.98
C SER A 55 0.34 13.26 -2.13
N GLY A 56 -0.13 13.36 -3.38
CA GLY A 56 -1.52 13.66 -3.69
C GLY A 56 -2.49 12.51 -3.40
N GLY A 57 -2.01 11.38 -2.91
CA GLY A 57 -2.83 10.22 -2.54
C GLY A 57 -3.32 9.37 -3.71
N GLY A 58 -2.86 9.65 -4.94
CA GLY A 58 -3.20 8.83 -6.10
C GLY A 58 -2.60 7.43 -6.00
N LEU A 59 -3.40 6.42 -6.33
CA LEU A 59 -2.99 5.03 -6.38
C LEU A 59 -3.30 4.47 -7.78
N TRP A 60 -2.26 4.12 -8.54
CA TRP A 60 -2.42 3.42 -9.79
C TRP A 60 -2.51 1.92 -9.53
N LEU A 61 -3.67 1.36 -9.75
CA LEU A 61 -3.92 -0.05 -9.48
C LEU A 61 -5.04 -0.58 -10.39
N PRO A 62 -4.70 -1.11 -11.56
CA PRO A 62 -5.70 -1.59 -12.51
C PRO A 62 -6.43 -2.84 -12.02
N GLY A 63 -7.59 -3.10 -12.59
CA GLY A 63 -8.38 -4.30 -12.32
C GLY A 63 -9.06 -4.36 -10.96
N ASN A 64 -9.03 -3.28 -10.18
CA ASN A 64 -9.61 -3.25 -8.85
C ASN A 64 -11.14 -3.05 -8.86
N GLU A 65 -11.77 -3.30 -7.71
CA GLU A 65 -13.23 -3.21 -7.58
C GLU A 65 -13.77 -1.78 -7.69
N VAL A 66 -12.98 -0.75 -7.32
CA VAL A 66 -13.41 0.65 -7.40
C VAL A 66 -13.59 1.05 -8.86
N LEU A 67 -12.62 0.71 -9.71
CA LEU A 67 -12.69 0.95 -11.15
C LEU A 67 -13.85 0.18 -11.80
N ARG A 68 -14.01 -1.10 -11.45
CA ARG A 68 -15.12 -1.90 -11.98
C ARG A 68 -16.49 -1.33 -11.62
N ARG A 69 -16.68 -0.88 -10.39
CA ARG A 69 -17.94 -0.22 -9.95
C ARG A 69 -18.19 1.11 -10.66
N ALA A 70 -17.11 1.81 -11.00
CA ALA A 70 -17.21 3.06 -11.78
C ALA A 70 -17.39 2.83 -13.29
N GLY A 71 -17.42 1.57 -13.76
CA GLY A 71 -17.56 1.23 -15.17
C GLY A 71 -16.31 1.46 -16.02
N VAL A 72 -15.17 1.69 -15.37
CA VAL A 72 -13.89 1.85 -16.07
C VAL A 72 -13.47 0.51 -16.67
N ARG A 73 -13.18 0.53 -17.96
CA ARG A 73 -12.72 -0.65 -18.71
C ARG A 73 -11.20 -0.61 -18.75
N ASP A 74 -10.58 -1.34 -17.85
CA ASP A 74 -9.18 -1.70 -17.94
C ASP A 74 -9.05 -3.22 -18.06
N THR A 75 -8.18 -3.68 -18.94
CA THR A 75 -7.96 -5.11 -19.12
C THR A 75 -6.59 -5.51 -18.56
N PRO A 76 -6.42 -6.76 -18.14
CA PRO A 76 -5.10 -7.25 -17.70
C PRO A 76 -4.01 -7.07 -18.75
N GLU A 77 -4.39 -7.12 -20.05
CA GLU A 77 -3.48 -6.93 -21.18
C GLU A 77 -3.01 -5.48 -21.28
N GLN A 78 -3.94 -4.53 -21.18
CA GLN A 78 -3.63 -3.08 -21.17
C GLN A 78 -2.75 -2.74 -19.98
N ALA A 79 -3.12 -3.19 -18.78
CA ALA A 79 -2.35 -2.97 -17.56
C ALA A 79 -0.92 -3.50 -17.66
N ARG A 80 -0.74 -4.70 -18.22
CA ARG A 80 0.60 -5.28 -18.45
C ARG A 80 1.41 -4.46 -19.46
N ALA A 81 0.79 -4.06 -20.57
CA ALA A 81 1.48 -3.28 -21.59
C ALA A 81 1.94 -1.92 -21.04
N TYR A 82 1.06 -1.23 -20.34
CA TYR A 82 1.37 0.06 -19.73
C TYR A 82 2.47 -0.07 -18.67
N LEU A 83 2.34 -1.01 -17.75
CA LEU A 83 3.33 -1.21 -16.68
C LEU A 83 4.70 -1.60 -17.24
N ALA A 84 4.73 -2.47 -18.26
CA ALA A 84 5.97 -2.84 -18.93
C ALA A 84 6.64 -1.65 -19.61
N PHE A 85 5.86 -0.77 -20.22
CA PHE A 85 6.37 0.47 -20.83
C PHE A 85 6.95 1.43 -19.78
N VAL A 86 6.19 1.69 -18.71
CA VAL A 86 6.59 2.66 -17.66
C VAL A 86 7.75 2.16 -16.81
N ALA A 87 7.73 0.89 -16.44
CA ALA A 87 8.75 0.30 -15.59
C ALA A 87 10.02 -0.10 -16.36
N GLY A 88 9.90 -0.35 -17.66
CA GLY A 88 11.03 -0.76 -18.50
C GLY A 88 11.77 -1.98 -17.92
N SER A 89 13.08 -1.98 -18.07
CA SER A 89 13.98 -3.03 -17.55
C SER A 89 14.35 -2.84 -16.07
N GLU A 90 14.00 -1.69 -15.46
CA GLU A 90 14.36 -1.36 -14.07
C GLU A 90 13.59 -2.22 -13.05
N VAL A 91 12.42 -2.72 -13.43
CA VAL A 91 11.59 -3.58 -12.60
C VAL A 91 11.39 -4.92 -13.28
N THR A 92 11.73 -6.00 -12.58
CA THR A 92 11.59 -7.35 -13.14
C THR A 92 10.13 -7.70 -13.46
N VAL A 93 9.94 -8.54 -14.47
CA VAL A 93 8.60 -8.98 -14.93
C VAL A 93 7.81 -9.65 -13.79
N GLU A 94 8.50 -10.38 -12.92
CA GLU A 94 7.88 -11.05 -11.77
C GLU A 94 7.27 -10.02 -10.80
N ARG A 95 7.97 -8.92 -10.52
CA ARG A 95 7.45 -7.84 -9.67
C ARG A 95 6.30 -7.10 -10.32
N GLN A 96 6.38 -6.83 -11.61
CA GLN A 96 5.29 -6.22 -12.37
C GLN A 96 4.04 -7.12 -12.31
N ARG A 97 4.22 -8.41 -12.53
CA ARG A 97 3.13 -9.40 -12.46
C ARG A 97 2.54 -9.47 -11.06
N ALA A 98 3.37 -9.53 -10.03
CA ALA A 98 2.90 -9.58 -8.64
C ALA A 98 2.05 -8.35 -8.27
N LEU A 99 2.42 -7.15 -8.72
CA LEU A 99 1.61 -5.94 -8.51
C LEU A 99 0.22 -6.07 -9.13
N LEU A 100 0.15 -6.51 -10.38
CA LEU A 100 -1.13 -6.64 -11.11
C LEU A 100 -2.01 -7.77 -10.56
N GLU A 101 -1.40 -8.86 -10.12
CA GLU A 101 -2.09 -10.03 -9.60
C GLU A 101 -2.62 -9.82 -8.17
N HIS A 102 -1.80 -9.24 -7.29
CA HIS A 102 -2.13 -9.12 -5.86
C HIS A 102 -2.66 -7.73 -5.47
N GLY A 103 -2.42 -6.72 -6.28
CA GLY A 103 -2.84 -5.35 -5.98
C GLY A 103 -4.33 -5.19 -5.71
N PRO A 104 -5.23 -5.72 -6.56
CA PRO A 104 -6.68 -5.64 -6.31
C PRO A 104 -7.12 -6.27 -4.99
N ALA A 105 -6.52 -7.40 -4.60
CA ALA A 105 -6.79 -8.06 -3.32
C ALA A 105 -6.29 -7.23 -2.14
N MET A 106 -5.11 -6.62 -2.26
CA MET A 106 -4.58 -5.69 -1.26
C MET A 106 -5.52 -4.51 -1.05
N LEU A 107 -6.02 -3.88 -2.12
CA LEU A 107 -6.96 -2.77 -2.02
C LEU A 107 -8.25 -3.19 -1.30
N ALA A 108 -8.80 -4.34 -1.66
CA ALA A 108 -9.99 -4.88 -1.03
C ALA A 108 -9.77 -5.12 0.47
N PHE A 109 -8.61 -5.67 0.85
CA PHE A 109 -8.23 -5.89 2.24
C PHE A 109 -8.12 -4.56 3.02
N VAL A 110 -7.44 -3.56 2.50
CA VAL A 110 -7.30 -2.25 3.16
C VAL A 110 -8.66 -1.60 3.39
N ARG A 111 -9.54 -1.62 2.39
CA ARG A 111 -10.90 -1.08 2.51
C ARG A 111 -11.77 -1.83 3.51
N ALA A 112 -11.62 -3.15 3.60
CA ALA A 112 -12.37 -3.96 4.56
C ALA A 112 -11.86 -3.81 6.01
N SER A 113 -10.58 -3.49 6.18
CA SER A 113 -9.91 -3.50 7.48
C SER A 113 -9.68 -2.11 8.08
N THR A 114 -10.00 -1.05 7.35
CA THR A 114 -9.76 0.34 7.77
C THR A 114 -10.90 1.26 7.31
N PRO A 115 -11.04 2.47 7.87
CA PRO A 115 -11.96 3.48 7.37
C PRO A 115 -11.46 4.18 6.09
N VAL A 116 -10.31 3.79 5.54
CA VAL A 116 -9.79 4.37 4.30
C VAL A 116 -10.67 3.93 3.13
N ASP A 117 -11.19 4.89 2.40
CA ASP A 117 -11.94 4.64 1.16
C ASP A 117 -11.21 5.25 -0.04
N PHE A 118 -11.41 4.62 -1.19
CA PHE A 118 -10.82 5.04 -2.46
C PHE A 118 -11.94 5.31 -3.46
N ALA A 119 -11.78 6.37 -4.22
CA ALA A 119 -12.67 6.71 -5.30
C ALA A 119 -11.91 6.82 -6.61
N TRP A 120 -12.55 6.43 -7.70
CA TRP A 120 -12.06 6.76 -9.02
C TRP A 120 -12.26 8.25 -9.28
N VAL A 121 -11.25 8.88 -9.90
CA VAL A 121 -11.29 10.30 -10.27
C VAL A 121 -11.57 10.42 -11.76
N PRO A 122 -12.78 10.81 -12.16
CA PRO A 122 -13.13 10.97 -13.57
C PRO A 122 -12.22 11.97 -14.27
N GLY A 123 -11.76 11.63 -15.49
CA GLY A 123 -10.90 12.49 -16.28
C GLY A 123 -9.46 12.61 -15.77
N TYR A 124 -9.06 11.81 -14.79
CA TYR A 124 -7.67 11.72 -14.38
C TYR A 124 -6.98 10.64 -15.21
N ALA A 125 -6.30 11.09 -16.26
CA ALA A 125 -5.58 10.21 -17.16
C ALA A 125 -4.34 9.57 -16.51
N ASP A 126 -3.86 8.48 -17.08
CA ASP A 126 -2.53 7.96 -16.78
C ASP A 126 -1.45 9.01 -17.11
N TYR A 127 -0.29 8.93 -16.48
CA TYR A 127 0.80 9.89 -16.73
C TYR A 127 1.34 9.86 -18.18
N TYR A 128 1.16 8.74 -18.85
CA TYR A 128 1.51 8.54 -20.26
C TYR A 128 0.33 7.91 -20.99
N PRO A 129 -0.76 8.67 -21.21
CA PRO A 129 -1.97 8.11 -21.79
C PRO A 129 -1.78 7.65 -23.23
N GLU A 130 -0.75 8.14 -23.92
CA GLU A 130 -0.34 7.75 -25.27
C GLU A 130 0.47 6.42 -25.29
N ALA A 131 0.91 5.94 -24.13
CA ALA A 131 1.67 4.70 -24.05
C ALA A 131 0.78 3.46 -24.31
N PRO A 132 1.39 2.34 -24.73
CA PRO A 132 0.64 1.09 -24.90
C PRO A 132 -0.14 0.73 -23.63
N GLY A 133 -1.46 0.63 -23.75
CA GLY A 133 -2.34 0.31 -22.61
C GLY A 133 -2.67 1.48 -21.68
N GLY A 134 -2.18 2.69 -21.98
CA GLY A 134 -2.53 3.90 -21.23
C GLY A 134 -4.02 4.26 -21.37
N LEU A 135 -4.58 4.84 -20.33
CA LEU A 135 -5.96 5.32 -20.28
C LEU A 135 -5.98 6.85 -20.15
N ALA A 136 -6.87 7.49 -20.93
CA ALA A 136 -7.09 8.95 -20.93
C ALA A 136 -8.38 9.33 -20.19
#